data_cebf8c645b0e45fccd6f9410d938079f
#
_entry.id   cebf8c645b0e45fccd6f9410d938079f
#
_cell.length_a   1.000
_cell.length_b   1.000
_cell.length_c   1.000
_cell.angle_alpha   90.00
_cell.angle_beta   90.00
_cell.angle_gamma   90.00
#
_symmetry.space_group_name_H-M   'P 1'
#
loop_
_entity.id
_entity.type
_entity.pdbx_description
1 polymer ?
#
loop_
_entity_poly.entity_id
_entity_poly.type
_entity_poly.pdbx_seq_one_letter_code
_entity_poly.pdbx_strand_id
1 'polypeptide(L)'
;RDRLLTKNLAVTYGLINGTTLEVVAILYAPGKHPNHASLAFRMPDCIVCNVPHYRGKPYFDSTQHPERATWLPFLPTMYRDEQNQNVSRRQFPMVLAWALTIQKSQGMTLDKAVLRCKQPSKAGMLFVGLSRVRHYMDIMLEDDFPALSHILKLRNQPGYRMRLR
;
A
#
# COMPACT_ATOMS: atom_id res chain seq x y z
N ARG A 1 8.03 -6.97 -7.87
CA ARG A 1 8.06 -5.55 -7.48
C ARG A 1 6.87 -5.26 -6.59
N ASP A 2 7.10 -4.69 -5.43
CA ASP A 2 6.13 -4.56 -4.35
C ASP A 2 4.97 -3.64 -4.68
N ARG A 3 3.78 -4.07 -4.33
CA ARG A 3 2.52 -3.36 -4.42
C ARG A 3 1.83 -3.36 -3.07
N LEU A 4 0.89 -2.46 -2.89
CA LEU A 4 -0.01 -2.45 -1.74
C LEU A 4 -1.45 -2.56 -2.20
N LEU A 5 -2.19 -3.44 -1.55
CA LEU A 5 -3.63 -3.55 -1.75
C LEU A 5 -4.32 -2.27 -1.24
N THR A 6 -5.28 -1.76 -1.99
CA THR A 6 -5.99 -0.50 -1.67
C THR A 6 -7.42 -0.71 -1.20
N LYS A 7 -7.87 -1.96 -1.13
CA LYS A 7 -9.22 -2.35 -0.68
C LYS A 7 -9.16 -3.60 0.18
N ASN A 8 -10.12 -3.74 1.08
CA ASN A 8 -10.40 -5.00 1.75
C ASN A 8 -11.13 -5.92 0.77
N LEU A 9 -10.49 -6.99 0.34
CA LEU A 9 -11.08 -7.98 -0.57
C LEU A 9 -11.56 -9.21 0.17
N ALA A 10 -10.76 -9.72 1.11
CA ALA A 10 -11.11 -10.89 1.92
C ALA A 10 -10.34 -10.82 3.25
N VAL A 11 -10.91 -10.13 4.22
CA VAL A 11 -10.29 -9.82 5.52
C VAL A 11 -9.86 -11.10 6.25
N THR A 12 -10.72 -12.12 6.25
CA THR A 12 -10.46 -13.42 6.89
C THR A 12 -9.21 -14.11 6.36
N TYR A 13 -8.89 -13.89 5.09
CA TYR A 13 -7.74 -14.51 4.42
C TYR A 13 -6.52 -13.60 4.34
N GLY A 14 -6.54 -12.43 4.99
CA GLY A 14 -5.41 -11.50 5.01
C GLY A 14 -5.35 -10.53 3.82
N LEU A 15 -6.39 -10.48 2.97
CA LEU A 15 -6.47 -9.54 1.84
C LEU A 15 -7.14 -8.24 2.28
N ILE A 16 -6.40 -7.45 3.03
CA ILE A 16 -6.84 -6.16 3.59
C ILE A 16 -6.12 -4.98 2.94
N ASN A 17 -6.68 -3.80 3.06
CA ASN A 17 -6.02 -2.57 2.63
C ASN A 17 -4.66 -2.42 3.32
N GLY A 18 -3.60 -2.21 2.54
CA GLY A 18 -2.22 -2.15 3.04
C GLY A 18 -1.46 -3.48 2.99
N THR A 19 -2.09 -4.60 2.61
CA THR A 19 -1.37 -5.86 2.40
C THR A 19 -0.35 -5.70 1.28
N THR A 20 0.90 -6.11 1.56
CA THR A 20 1.98 -6.11 0.58
C THR A 20 1.80 -7.27 -0.41
N LEU A 21 1.99 -6.98 -1.68
CA LEU A 21 1.86 -7.91 -2.80
C LEU A 21 3.12 -7.83 -3.65
N GLU A 22 3.60 -8.95 -4.13
CA GLU A 22 4.68 -9.01 -5.12
C GLU A 22 4.11 -9.45 -6.48
N VAL A 23 4.30 -8.66 -7.53
CA VAL A 23 3.81 -9.00 -8.87
C VAL A 23 4.66 -10.13 -9.46
N VAL A 24 4.01 -11.25 -9.74
CA VAL A 24 4.60 -12.44 -10.36
C VAL A 24 4.39 -12.42 -11.88
N ALA A 25 3.17 -12.14 -12.33
CA ALA A 25 2.84 -12.13 -13.74
C ALA A 25 1.75 -11.10 -14.07
N ILE A 26 1.80 -10.58 -15.30
CA ILE A 26 0.78 -9.69 -15.85
C ILE A 26 0.24 -10.35 -17.11
N LEU A 27 -1.05 -10.63 -17.12
CA LEU A 27 -1.70 -11.40 -18.16
C LEU A 27 -2.60 -10.50 -19.01
N TYR A 28 -2.45 -10.63 -20.33
CA TYR A 28 -3.22 -9.93 -21.33
C TYR A 28 -4.01 -10.95 -22.18
N ALA A 29 -5.25 -10.65 -22.47
CA ALA A 29 -6.02 -11.41 -23.45
C ALA A 29 -5.45 -11.22 -24.88
N PRO A 30 -5.71 -12.12 -25.81
CA PRO A 30 -5.30 -11.96 -27.20
C PRO A 30 -5.68 -10.58 -27.76
N GLY A 31 -4.74 -9.95 -28.44
CA GLY A 31 -4.90 -8.60 -29.01
C GLY A 31 -4.67 -7.45 -28.04
N LYS A 32 -4.44 -7.73 -26.76
CA LYS A 32 -4.09 -6.69 -25.76
C LYS A 32 -2.60 -6.73 -25.44
N HIS A 33 -1.98 -5.57 -25.29
CA HIS A 33 -0.62 -5.42 -24.73
C HIS A 33 -0.34 -3.97 -24.27
N PRO A 34 0.65 -3.71 -23.41
CA PRO A 34 0.87 -2.40 -22.80
C PRO A 34 1.13 -1.27 -23.81
N ASN A 35 1.68 -1.60 -24.99
CA ASN A 35 2.01 -0.62 -26.05
C ASN A 35 0.98 -0.58 -27.17
N HIS A 36 -0.23 -1.13 -26.98
CA HIS A 36 -1.29 -1.07 -28.00
C HIS A 36 -1.67 0.38 -28.32
N ALA A 37 -2.01 0.69 -29.57
CA ALA A 37 -2.36 2.05 -30.01
C ALA A 37 -3.57 2.60 -29.22
N SER A 38 -4.60 1.78 -29.06
CA SER A 38 -5.78 2.14 -28.26
C SER A 38 -5.58 1.91 -26.77
N LEU A 39 -5.88 2.90 -25.93
CA LEU A 39 -5.82 2.82 -24.47
C LEU A 39 -6.67 1.68 -23.89
N ALA A 40 -7.82 1.38 -24.52
CA ALA A 40 -8.73 0.34 -24.07
C ALA A 40 -8.08 -1.07 -24.07
N PHE A 41 -7.09 -1.29 -24.95
CA PHE A 41 -6.37 -2.56 -25.09
C PHE A 41 -5.03 -2.60 -24.34
N ARG A 42 -4.67 -1.54 -23.60
CA ARG A 42 -3.44 -1.49 -22.78
C ARG A 42 -3.62 -2.08 -21.39
N MET A 43 -4.85 -2.18 -20.92
CA MET A 43 -5.12 -2.68 -19.58
C MET A 43 -5.02 -4.20 -19.55
N PRO A 44 -4.21 -4.80 -18.65
CA PRO A 44 -4.16 -6.23 -18.48
C PRO A 44 -5.50 -6.77 -17.97
N ASP A 45 -5.77 -8.03 -18.24
CA ASP A 45 -6.99 -8.69 -17.75
C ASP A 45 -6.81 -9.23 -16.33
N CYS A 46 -5.57 -9.64 -15.99
CA CYS A 46 -5.25 -10.17 -14.67
C CYS A 46 -3.81 -9.83 -14.29
N ILE A 47 -3.60 -9.57 -13.00
CA ILE A 47 -2.26 -9.50 -12.40
C ILE A 47 -2.16 -10.59 -11.35
N VAL A 48 -1.22 -11.52 -11.53
CA VAL A 48 -0.94 -12.55 -10.52
C VAL A 48 0.09 -11.99 -9.55
N CYS A 49 -0.24 -12.02 -8.26
CA CYS A 49 0.64 -11.57 -7.20
C CYS A 49 0.89 -12.68 -6.18
N ASN A 50 2.12 -12.74 -5.69
CA ASN A 50 2.46 -13.43 -4.46
C ASN A 50 2.00 -12.59 -3.26
N VAL A 51 1.29 -13.21 -2.34
CA VAL A 51 0.78 -12.60 -1.11
C VAL A 51 1.32 -13.38 0.09
N PRO A 52 2.49 -13.02 0.67
CA PRO A 52 3.18 -13.85 1.65
C PRO A 52 2.36 -14.21 2.89
N HIS A 53 1.40 -13.36 3.26
CA HIS A 53 0.54 -13.56 4.45
C HIS A 53 -0.86 -14.07 4.13
N TYR A 54 -1.08 -14.59 2.93
CA TYR A 54 -2.36 -15.20 2.55
C TYR A 54 -2.66 -16.45 3.37
N ARG A 55 -3.89 -16.54 3.89
CA ARG A 55 -4.34 -17.63 4.78
C ARG A 55 -5.49 -18.46 4.19
N GLY A 56 -5.82 -18.25 2.92
CA GLY A 56 -6.87 -19.01 2.25
C GLY A 56 -6.37 -20.29 1.59
N LYS A 57 -7.28 -20.99 0.93
CA LYS A 57 -6.91 -22.14 0.10
C LYS A 57 -6.08 -21.66 -1.10
N PRO A 58 -5.06 -22.41 -1.52
CA PRO A 58 -4.31 -22.11 -2.74
C PRO A 58 -5.25 -21.96 -3.94
N TYR A 59 -5.03 -20.92 -4.75
CA TYR A 59 -5.79 -20.73 -5.99
C TYR A 59 -5.22 -21.55 -7.15
N PHE A 60 -3.88 -21.65 -7.19
CA PHE A 60 -3.18 -22.47 -8.17
C PHE A 60 -2.78 -23.82 -7.57
N ASP A 61 -2.59 -24.82 -8.43
CA ASP A 61 -2.03 -26.10 -7.99
C ASP A 61 -0.63 -25.88 -7.38
N SER A 62 -0.52 -26.17 -6.10
CA SER A 62 0.69 -26.04 -5.31
C SER A 62 1.35 -27.37 -4.99
N THR A 63 0.85 -28.50 -5.52
CA THR A 63 1.37 -29.85 -5.24
C THR A 63 2.77 -30.02 -5.79
N GLN A 64 3.01 -29.58 -7.04
CA GLN A 64 4.32 -29.60 -7.68
C GLN A 64 5.10 -28.30 -7.52
N HIS A 65 4.39 -27.20 -7.16
CA HIS A 65 4.91 -25.84 -7.05
C HIS A 65 4.46 -25.18 -5.75
N PRO A 66 5.08 -25.56 -4.59
CA PRO A 66 4.68 -25.04 -3.27
C PRO A 66 4.68 -23.52 -3.17
N GLU A 67 5.56 -22.84 -3.92
CA GLU A 67 5.64 -21.38 -3.98
C GLU A 67 4.34 -20.72 -4.50
N ARG A 68 3.52 -21.45 -5.27
CA ARG A 68 2.26 -20.95 -5.82
C ARG A 68 1.10 -20.96 -4.82
N ALA A 69 1.29 -21.53 -3.64
CA ALA A 69 0.24 -21.58 -2.60
C ALA A 69 -0.26 -20.19 -2.19
N THR A 70 0.59 -19.17 -2.30
CA THR A 70 0.30 -17.78 -1.96
C THR A 70 0.07 -16.89 -3.18
N TRP A 71 0.06 -17.45 -4.39
CA TRP A 71 -0.19 -16.71 -5.61
C TRP A 71 -1.68 -16.53 -5.85
N LEU A 72 -2.10 -15.28 -6.08
CA LEU A 72 -3.51 -14.96 -6.31
C LEU A 72 -3.68 -14.11 -7.56
N PRO A 73 -4.73 -14.38 -8.36
CA PRO A 73 -5.10 -13.53 -9.48
C PRO A 73 -5.91 -12.32 -8.98
N PHE A 74 -5.48 -11.13 -9.37
CA PHE A 74 -6.22 -9.89 -9.14
C PHE A 74 -6.82 -9.41 -10.46
N LEU A 75 -8.10 -9.10 -10.41
CA LEU A 75 -8.84 -8.55 -11.55
C LEU A 75 -9.05 -7.05 -11.35
N PRO A 76 -9.18 -6.27 -12.44
CA PRO A 76 -9.53 -4.87 -12.32
C PRO A 76 -10.96 -4.70 -11.81
N THR A 77 -11.14 -3.79 -10.87
CA THR A 77 -12.44 -3.46 -10.25
C THR A 77 -12.91 -2.09 -10.68
N MET A 78 -14.22 -1.87 -10.67
CA MET A 78 -14.81 -0.56 -10.91
C MET A 78 -14.69 0.30 -9.66
N TYR A 79 -14.23 1.52 -9.83
CA TYR A 79 -14.24 2.59 -8.83
C TYR A 79 -15.18 3.67 -9.31
N ARG A 80 -16.15 4.03 -8.49
CA ARG A 80 -17.03 5.17 -8.71
C ARG A 80 -16.48 6.38 -7.96
N ASP A 81 -16.62 7.54 -8.55
CA ASP A 81 -16.28 8.78 -7.87
C ASP A 81 -17.31 9.08 -6.78
N GLU A 82 -16.84 9.47 -5.58
CA GLU A 82 -17.74 9.74 -4.44
C GLU A 82 -18.54 11.03 -4.63
N GLN A 83 -18.00 12.01 -5.38
CA GLN A 83 -18.65 13.30 -5.64
C GLN A 83 -19.52 13.26 -6.90
N ASN A 84 -19.17 12.41 -7.87
CA ASN A 84 -19.91 12.27 -9.12
C ASN A 84 -20.10 10.80 -9.49
N GLN A 85 -21.23 10.23 -9.08
CA GLN A 85 -21.56 8.81 -9.30
C GLN A 85 -21.62 8.39 -10.79
N ASN A 86 -21.75 9.35 -11.70
CA ASN A 86 -21.72 9.10 -13.14
C ASN A 86 -20.32 8.87 -13.69
N VAL A 87 -19.29 9.21 -12.90
CA VAL A 87 -17.89 8.99 -13.27
C VAL A 87 -17.41 7.71 -12.62
N SER A 88 -16.97 6.76 -13.45
CA SER A 88 -16.37 5.52 -12.97
C SER A 88 -15.10 5.21 -13.74
N ARG A 89 -14.16 4.53 -13.07
CA ARG A 89 -12.95 4.02 -13.70
C ARG A 89 -12.70 2.56 -13.32
N ARG A 90 -12.19 1.82 -14.27
CA ARG A 90 -11.74 0.44 -14.06
C ARG A 90 -10.25 0.44 -13.77
N GLN A 91 -9.82 -0.12 -12.62
CA GLN A 91 -8.41 -0.21 -12.24
C GLN A 91 -8.17 -1.39 -11.30
N PHE A 92 -6.92 -1.81 -11.19
CA PHE A 92 -6.54 -2.82 -10.20
C PHE A 92 -6.59 -2.23 -8.77
N PRO A 93 -7.01 -3.02 -7.77
CA PRO A 93 -7.10 -2.57 -6.39
C PRO A 93 -5.71 -2.53 -5.71
N MET A 94 -4.71 -2.01 -6.39
CA MET A 94 -3.33 -1.95 -5.89
C MET A 94 -2.60 -0.71 -6.38
N VAL A 95 -1.60 -0.28 -5.59
CA VAL A 95 -0.69 0.83 -5.89
C VAL A 95 0.76 0.40 -5.69
N LEU A 96 1.68 1.18 -6.22
CA LEU A 96 3.11 1.00 -5.98
C LEU A 96 3.41 1.17 -4.48
N ALA A 97 4.29 0.32 -3.93
CA ALA A 97 4.68 0.35 -2.54
C ALA A 97 5.96 1.17 -2.26
N TRP A 98 6.48 1.91 -3.24
CA TRP A 98 7.74 2.65 -3.10
C TRP A 98 7.66 3.87 -2.20
N ALA A 99 6.50 4.51 -2.15
CA ALA A 99 6.25 5.65 -1.30
C ALA A 99 4.84 5.57 -0.72
N LEU A 100 4.73 5.85 0.57
CA LEU A 100 3.49 5.81 1.33
C LEU A 100 3.31 7.09 2.11
N THR A 101 2.08 7.48 2.34
CA THR A 101 1.82 8.49 3.37
C THR A 101 2.01 7.86 4.75
N ILE A 102 2.44 8.67 5.72
CA ILE A 102 2.63 8.23 7.11
C ILE A 102 1.36 7.56 7.66
N GLN A 103 0.18 8.07 7.31
CA GLN A 103 -1.09 7.47 7.74
C GLN A 103 -1.28 6.05 7.21
N LYS A 104 -0.90 5.80 5.95
CA LYS A 104 -1.00 4.45 5.34
C LYS A 104 0.03 3.47 5.89
N SER A 105 1.13 3.95 6.47
CA SER A 105 2.13 3.09 7.11
C SER A 105 1.72 2.66 8.52
N GLN A 106 0.63 3.17 9.07
CA GLN A 106 0.17 2.82 10.40
C GLN A 106 -0.13 1.31 10.51
N GLY A 107 0.43 0.66 11.54
CA GLY A 107 0.34 -0.79 11.72
C GLY A 107 1.38 -1.61 10.94
N MET A 108 2.11 -1.02 10.00
CA MET A 108 3.18 -1.70 9.27
C MET A 108 4.49 -1.68 10.06
N THR A 109 5.32 -2.70 9.85
CA THR A 109 6.74 -2.70 10.27
C THR A 109 7.59 -2.79 9.01
N LEU A 110 8.54 -1.87 8.87
CA LEU A 110 9.42 -1.77 7.72
C LEU A 110 10.85 -2.12 8.14
N ASP A 111 11.59 -2.81 7.29
CA ASP A 111 12.99 -3.11 7.56
C ASP A 111 13.85 -1.85 7.47
N LYS A 112 13.58 -0.99 6.48
CA LYS A 112 14.21 0.32 6.32
C LYS A 112 13.22 1.33 5.77
N ALA A 113 13.35 2.60 6.15
CA ALA A 113 12.51 3.68 5.65
C ALA A 113 13.27 4.99 5.46
N VAL A 114 12.88 5.75 4.45
CA VAL A 114 13.22 7.16 4.32
C VAL A 114 12.00 7.99 4.71
N LEU A 115 12.11 8.80 5.74
CA LEU A 115 11.02 9.63 6.21
C LEU A 115 11.17 11.07 5.70
N ARG A 116 10.22 11.45 4.86
CA ARG A 116 10.06 12.83 4.42
C ARG A 116 8.90 13.47 5.17
N CYS A 117 9.20 14.45 6.00
CA CYS A 117 8.19 15.12 6.81
C CYS A 117 8.55 16.59 7.03
N LYS A 118 8.28 17.45 6.04
CA LYS A 118 8.63 18.87 6.07
C LYS A 118 7.87 19.65 7.15
N GLN A 119 6.57 19.41 7.27
CA GLN A 119 5.71 20.06 8.28
C GLN A 119 4.61 19.09 8.72
N PRO A 120 4.80 18.39 9.86
CA PRO A 120 3.75 17.52 10.39
C PRO A 120 2.56 18.38 10.85
N SER A 121 1.42 18.19 10.19
CA SER A 121 0.20 18.96 10.47
C SER A 121 -0.62 18.42 11.63
N LYS A 122 -0.38 17.18 12.04
CA LYS A 122 -1.15 16.49 13.10
C LYS A 122 -0.24 15.97 14.18
N ALA A 123 -0.67 16.15 15.44
CA ALA A 123 0.00 15.57 16.60
C ALA A 123 0.13 14.04 16.46
N GLY A 124 1.30 13.51 16.77
CA GLY A 124 1.60 12.07 16.71
C GLY A 124 1.97 11.53 15.31
N MET A 125 1.87 12.33 14.25
CA MET A 125 2.21 11.87 12.89
C MET A 125 3.69 11.49 12.78
N LEU A 126 4.59 12.31 13.34
CA LEU A 126 6.02 12.01 13.38
C LEU A 126 6.31 10.70 14.14
N PHE A 127 5.64 10.51 15.29
CA PHE A 127 5.78 9.28 16.06
C PHE A 127 5.36 8.07 15.23
N VAL A 128 4.25 8.14 14.50
CA VAL A 128 3.82 7.08 13.60
C VAL A 128 4.89 6.78 12.56
N GLY A 129 5.47 7.78 11.91
CA GLY A 129 6.53 7.58 10.91
C GLY A 129 7.79 6.97 11.49
N LEU A 130 8.30 7.54 12.59
CA LEU A 130 9.53 7.08 13.24
C LEU A 130 9.39 5.66 13.82
N SER A 131 8.21 5.29 14.31
CA SER A 131 7.95 3.98 14.87
C SER A 131 7.69 2.87 13.84
N ARG A 132 7.86 3.14 12.54
CA ARG A 132 7.67 2.11 11.50
C ARG A 132 8.84 1.17 11.35
N VAL A 133 10.03 1.53 11.80
CA VAL A 133 11.22 0.70 11.81
C VAL A 133 11.49 0.13 13.21
N ARG A 134 12.26 -0.96 13.28
CA ARG A 134 12.62 -1.60 14.55
C ARG A 134 13.76 -0.90 15.25
N HIS A 135 14.72 -0.37 14.48
CA HIS A 135 15.91 0.31 14.98
C HIS A 135 16.04 1.70 14.36
N TYR A 136 16.52 2.66 15.14
CA TYR A 136 16.70 4.04 14.68
C TYR A 136 17.74 4.16 13.53
N MET A 137 18.65 3.20 13.41
CA MET A 137 19.61 3.13 12.29
C MET A 137 18.98 2.72 10.96
N ASP A 138 17.75 2.21 10.97
CA ASP A 138 17.04 1.78 9.77
C ASP A 138 16.16 2.87 9.16
N ILE A 139 16.18 4.08 9.77
CA ILE A 139 15.45 5.24 9.25
C ILE A 139 16.41 6.33 8.81
N MET A 140 16.20 6.83 7.60
CA MET A 140 16.83 8.03 7.10
C MET A 140 15.82 9.19 7.13
N LEU A 141 16.24 10.34 7.61
CA LEU A 141 15.44 11.55 7.57
C LEU A 141 15.93 12.41 6.40
N GLU A 142 15.00 12.91 5.59
CA GLU A 142 15.36 13.86 4.53
C GLU A 142 15.74 15.24 5.12
N ASP A 143 16.49 16.03 4.36
CA ASP A 143 17.05 17.33 4.76
C ASP A 143 15.99 18.35 5.21
N ASP A 144 14.76 18.18 4.74
CA ASP A 144 13.58 18.99 5.10
C ASP A 144 12.91 18.56 6.44
N PHE A 145 13.56 17.75 7.26
CA PHE A 145 12.97 17.32 8.53
C PHE A 145 12.73 18.52 9.47
N PRO A 146 11.57 18.61 10.13
CA PRO A 146 11.20 19.80 10.88
C PRO A 146 12.13 20.07 12.07
N ALA A 147 12.44 21.34 12.29
CA ALA A 147 13.23 21.77 13.43
C ALA A 147 12.56 21.37 14.76
N LEU A 148 13.36 21.10 15.78
CA LEU A 148 12.89 20.72 17.12
C LEU A 148 11.86 21.70 17.67
N SER A 149 12.05 23.00 17.45
CA SER A 149 11.12 24.07 17.86
C SER A 149 9.71 23.87 17.28
N HIS A 150 9.60 23.39 16.02
CA HIS A 150 8.31 23.08 15.39
C HIS A 150 7.69 21.84 16.02
N ILE A 151 8.48 20.80 16.28
CA ILE A 151 8.02 19.55 16.91
C ILE A 151 7.49 19.84 18.32
N LEU A 152 8.16 20.67 19.09
CA LEU A 152 7.75 21.07 20.44
C LEU A 152 6.44 21.85 20.44
N LYS A 153 6.17 22.67 19.43
CA LYS A 153 4.87 23.37 19.29
C LYS A 153 3.70 22.39 19.11
N LEU A 154 3.91 21.25 18.46
CA LEU A 154 2.87 20.23 18.29
C LEU A 154 2.40 19.63 19.63
N ARG A 155 3.25 19.61 20.66
CA ARG A 155 2.91 19.17 22.02
C ARG A 155 1.77 19.99 22.64
N ASN A 156 1.65 21.25 22.24
CA ASN A 156 0.64 22.16 22.80
C ASN A 156 -0.72 22.07 22.07
N GLN A 157 -0.85 21.24 21.03
CA GLN A 157 -2.12 21.05 20.35
C GLN A 157 -3.13 20.30 21.26
N PRO A 158 -4.43 20.68 21.24
CA PRO A 158 -5.45 20.08 22.09
C PRO A 158 -5.53 18.55 22.02
N GLY A 159 -5.38 17.99 20.81
CA GLY A 159 -5.39 16.54 20.58
C GLY A 159 -4.22 15.78 21.21
N TYR A 160 -3.10 16.43 21.52
CA TYR A 160 -1.97 15.78 22.20
C TYR A 160 -2.23 15.62 23.70
N ARG A 161 -2.82 16.64 24.34
CA ARG A 161 -3.13 16.61 25.78
C ARG A 161 -4.19 15.57 26.14
N MET A 162 -5.14 15.27 25.23
CA MET A 162 -6.14 14.23 25.46
C MET A 162 -5.57 12.81 25.46
N ARG A 163 -4.43 12.57 24.83
CA ARG A 163 -3.81 11.22 24.74
C ARG A 163 -2.87 10.89 25.90
N LEU A 164 -2.59 11.86 26.77
CA LEU A 164 -1.75 11.68 27.96
C LEU A 164 -2.56 11.46 29.23
N ARG A 165 -3.89 11.37 29.12
CA ARG A 165 -4.82 10.96 30.17
C ARG A 165 -5.34 9.56 29.91
#